data_c3c15345ef8a1a4ce4d209bdcee93da4
#
_entry.id   c3c15345ef8a1a4ce4d209bdcee93da4
#
_cell.length_a   1.000
_cell.length_b   1.000
_cell.length_c   1.000
_cell.angle_alpha   90.00
_cell.angle_beta   90.00
_cell.angle_gamma   90.00
#
_symmetry.space_group_name_H-M   'P 1'
#
loop_
_entity.id
_entity.type
_entity.pdbx_description
1 polymer ?
#
loop_
_entity_poly.entity_id
_entity_poly.type
_entity_poly.pdbx_seq_one_letter_code
_entity_poly.pdbx_strand_id
1 'polypeptide(L)'
;MLKTILFPLIIIMIASCSFFKHKDSGKTPVAKAFDNILYQSDIKDLVPKGSSKNDSIKIVKSYIDSWIKKELVLSKANQNLGDEAKDVEKQLEDYKNSLIIYAYEKELVRQKIDTIVKDAEIEKYYNEHIGNFELKDNIIKVLYLKLAKNSPKLFNVRQWYKSTKPNDRKLLEDYCHQYAVNYYLDDNSWLLFDDLLKEIPIRTYDKEQFLKNNRFIEVEDSTNLYLVNISGFMIKESTSPLSFEKDNIKSIIVNKRKLMLIEGMEKKVYDEALKNNDFKIY
;
A
#
# COMPACT_ATOMS: atom_id res chain seq x y z
N MET A 1 70.36 -74.00 -18.01
CA MET A 1 68.91 -74.27 -18.08
C MET A 1 68.25 -73.50 -16.95
N LEU A 2 67.73 -72.36 -17.24
CA LEU A 2 67.22 -71.48 -16.26
C LEU A 2 65.72 -71.34 -16.46
N LYS A 3 64.90 -71.89 -15.54
CA LYS A 3 63.44 -71.80 -15.50
C LYS A 3 63.05 -70.46 -14.92
N THR A 4 62.59 -69.54 -15.75
CA THR A 4 61.95 -68.32 -15.37
C THR A 4 60.50 -68.60 -14.97
N ILE A 5 60.18 -68.35 -13.66
CA ILE A 5 58.85 -68.44 -13.11
C ILE A 5 58.21 -67.04 -13.31
N LEU A 6 57.18 -66.99 -14.17
CA LEU A 6 56.41 -65.79 -14.43
C LEU A 6 55.31 -65.69 -13.39
N PHE A 7 55.37 -64.65 -12.51
CA PHE A 7 54.37 -64.36 -11.50
C PHE A 7 53.34 -63.40 -12.09
N PRO A 8 52.06 -63.70 -12.17
CA PRO A 8 51.10 -62.74 -12.69
C PRO A 8 50.72 -61.77 -11.56
N LEU A 9 51.02 -60.49 -11.76
CA LEU A 9 50.61 -59.33 -10.88
C LEU A 9 49.13 -59.06 -11.07
N ILE A 10 48.30 -59.53 -10.14
CA ILE A 10 46.88 -59.19 -10.09
C ILE A 10 46.77 -57.76 -9.58
N ILE A 11 46.49 -56.83 -10.50
CA ILE A 11 46.12 -55.43 -10.16
C ILE A 11 44.66 -55.43 -9.74
N ILE A 12 44.43 -55.34 -8.44
CA ILE A 12 43.11 -55.06 -7.86
C ILE A 12 42.81 -53.56 -8.06
N MET A 13 42.02 -53.26 -9.11
CA MET A 13 41.39 -51.93 -9.21
C MET A 13 40.38 -51.78 -8.12
N ILE A 14 40.75 -51.12 -7.02
CA ILE A 14 39.83 -50.62 -6.05
C ILE A 14 39.12 -49.42 -6.68
N ALA A 15 37.91 -49.66 -7.20
CA ALA A 15 37.00 -48.60 -7.60
C ALA A 15 36.63 -47.78 -6.33
N SER A 16 37.39 -46.73 -6.08
CA SER A 16 37.06 -45.73 -5.10
C SER A 16 35.84 -44.97 -5.63
N CYS A 17 34.66 -45.40 -5.24
CA CYS A 17 33.47 -44.54 -5.22
C CYS A 17 33.76 -43.38 -4.29
N SER A 18 34.37 -42.33 -4.81
CA SER A 18 34.39 -41.03 -4.16
C SER A 18 32.94 -40.52 -4.11
N PHE A 19 32.26 -40.87 -3.05
CA PHE A 19 31.06 -40.22 -2.59
C PHE A 19 31.43 -38.74 -2.46
N PHE A 20 31.06 -37.92 -3.45
CA PHE A 20 31.12 -36.48 -3.36
C PHE A 20 30.18 -36.09 -2.24
N LYS A 21 30.67 -36.12 -1.02
CA LYS A 21 30.06 -35.42 0.10
C LYS A 21 30.07 -33.95 -0.27
N HIS A 22 28.97 -33.44 -0.81
CA HIS A 22 28.70 -32.03 -0.82
C HIS A 22 28.90 -31.56 0.61
N LYS A 23 29.90 -30.73 0.82
CA LYS A 23 30.27 -30.19 2.14
C LYS A 23 29.15 -29.24 2.51
N ASP A 24 28.13 -29.77 3.20
CA ASP A 24 27.01 -29.02 3.74
C ASP A 24 27.55 -27.97 4.69
N SER A 25 27.57 -26.74 4.26
CA SER A 25 28.02 -25.58 5.00
C SER A 25 27.03 -25.29 6.15
N GLY A 26 27.09 -26.04 7.26
CA GLY A 26 26.47 -25.66 8.54
C GLY A 26 24.98 -25.29 8.55
N LYS A 27 24.23 -25.54 7.48
CA LYS A 27 22.81 -25.22 7.36
C LYS A 27 21.98 -26.41 7.86
N THR A 28 21.07 -26.15 8.80
CA THR A 28 20.15 -27.16 9.33
C THR A 28 18.98 -27.35 8.37
N PRO A 29 18.75 -28.56 7.78
CA PRO A 29 17.61 -28.83 6.91
C PRO A 29 16.32 -28.90 7.74
N VAL A 30 15.22 -28.37 7.22
CA VAL A 30 13.86 -28.40 7.82
C VAL A 30 12.86 -29.19 6.98
N ALA A 31 13.07 -29.27 5.66
CA ALA A 31 12.28 -30.09 4.76
C ALA A 31 13.11 -30.48 3.54
N LYS A 32 12.73 -31.59 2.88
CA LYS A 32 13.29 -32.04 1.62
C LYS A 32 12.17 -32.51 0.69
N ALA A 33 12.21 -32.09 -0.57
CA ALA A 33 11.33 -32.57 -1.63
C ALA A 33 12.19 -32.81 -2.87
N PHE A 34 12.28 -34.10 -3.29
CA PHE A 34 13.21 -34.58 -4.31
C PHE A 34 14.67 -34.19 -3.95
N ASP A 35 15.35 -33.45 -4.84
CA ASP A 35 16.73 -32.99 -4.60
C ASP A 35 16.82 -31.64 -3.91
N ASN A 36 15.68 -30.93 -3.78
CA ASN A 36 15.62 -29.61 -3.17
C ASN A 36 15.48 -29.72 -1.64
N ILE A 37 16.28 -28.95 -0.91
CA ILE A 37 16.30 -28.89 0.54
C ILE A 37 15.97 -27.48 1.01
N LEU A 38 14.96 -27.38 1.89
CA LEU A 38 14.64 -26.16 2.60
C LEU A 38 15.46 -26.12 3.90
N TYR A 39 16.19 -25.06 4.11
CA TYR A 39 17.03 -24.89 5.30
C TYR A 39 16.40 -23.95 6.33
N GLN A 40 16.84 -24.04 7.55
CA GLN A 40 16.40 -23.14 8.64
C GLN A 40 16.73 -21.66 8.35
N SER A 41 17.79 -21.41 7.61
CA SER A 41 18.14 -20.05 7.15
C SER A 41 17.05 -19.42 6.29
N ASP A 42 16.37 -20.22 5.46
CA ASP A 42 15.39 -19.75 4.48
C ASP A 42 14.05 -19.37 5.11
N ILE A 43 13.83 -19.82 6.35
CA ILE A 43 12.61 -19.54 7.13
C ILE A 43 12.86 -18.61 8.31
N LYS A 44 14.09 -18.11 8.50
CA LYS A 44 14.50 -17.33 9.67
C LYS A 44 13.67 -16.08 9.90
N ASP A 45 13.28 -15.39 8.83
CA ASP A 45 12.60 -14.09 8.89
C ASP A 45 11.09 -14.19 8.61
N LEU A 46 10.53 -15.42 8.57
CA LEU A 46 9.11 -15.62 8.31
C LEU A 46 8.21 -15.22 9.48
N VAL A 47 8.73 -15.30 10.69
CA VAL A 47 7.95 -15.07 11.90
C VAL A 47 8.12 -13.61 12.33
N PRO A 48 7.05 -12.80 12.37
CA PRO A 48 7.12 -11.43 12.85
C PRO A 48 7.61 -11.37 14.31
N LYS A 49 8.40 -10.35 14.63
CA LYS A 49 8.87 -10.11 16.01
C LYS A 49 7.66 -9.91 16.93
N GLY A 50 7.66 -10.61 18.07
CA GLY A 50 6.57 -10.53 19.05
C GLY A 50 5.45 -11.57 18.86
N SER A 51 5.54 -12.44 17.85
CA SER A 51 4.57 -13.55 17.67
C SER A 51 4.61 -14.52 18.83
N SER A 52 3.41 -15.07 19.21
CA SER A 52 3.35 -16.13 20.21
C SER A 52 4.04 -17.41 19.69
N LYS A 53 4.49 -18.27 20.61
CA LYS A 53 5.11 -19.55 20.25
C LYS A 53 4.20 -20.41 19.37
N ASN A 54 2.91 -20.43 19.68
CA ASN A 54 1.92 -21.22 18.92
C ASN A 54 1.72 -20.66 17.50
N ASP A 55 1.67 -19.34 17.35
CA ASP A 55 1.53 -18.70 16.03
C ASP A 55 2.81 -18.88 15.20
N SER A 56 3.97 -18.76 15.82
CA SER A 56 5.26 -19.03 15.18
C SER A 56 5.32 -20.45 14.60
N ILE A 57 4.91 -21.45 15.37
CA ILE A 57 4.86 -22.85 14.91
C ILE A 57 3.88 -23.01 13.74
N LYS A 58 2.69 -22.39 13.81
CA LYS A 58 1.69 -22.45 12.72
C LYS A 58 2.21 -21.82 11.43
N ILE A 59 2.84 -20.64 11.54
CA ILE A 59 3.40 -19.91 10.39
C ILE A 59 4.48 -20.77 9.71
N VAL A 60 5.44 -21.28 10.49
CA VAL A 60 6.53 -22.11 9.96
C VAL A 60 5.99 -23.39 9.32
N LYS A 61 5.06 -24.09 9.98
CA LYS A 61 4.45 -25.31 9.43
C LYS A 61 3.71 -25.04 8.13
N SER A 62 2.90 -23.98 8.09
CA SER A 62 2.15 -23.60 6.88
C SER A 62 3.09 -23.25 5.72
N TYR A 63 4.21 -22.59 6.00
CA TYR A 63 5.23 -22.30 4.98
C TYR A 63 5.88 -23.58 4.44
N ILE A 64 6.30 -24.49 5.34
CA ILE A 64 6.91 -25.78 4.95
C ILE A 64 5.94 -26.58 4.08
N ASP A 65 4.68 -26.69 4.49
CA ASP A 65 3.64 -27.40 3.73
C ASP A 65 3.43 -26.76 2.34
N SER A 66 3.43 -25.44 2.25
CA SER A 66 3.30 -24.71 1.00
C SER A 66 4.53 -24.89 0.09
N TRP A 67 5.74 -24.85 0.66
CA TRP A 67 6.98 -25.11 -0.04
C TRP A 67 7.02 -26.51 -0.62
N ILE A 68 6.68 -27.54 0.19
CA ILE A 68 6.62 -28.93 -0.29
C ILE A 68 5.63 -29.05 -1.46
N LYS A 69 4.42 -28.50 -1.34
CA LYS A 69 3.41 -28.53 -2.41
C LYS A 69 3.92 -27.88 -3.68
N LYS A 70 4.59 -26.73 -3.58
CA LYS A 70 5.20 -26.02 -4.72
C LYS A 70 6.24 -26.91 -5.42
N GLU A 71 7.15 -27.54 -4.68
CA GLU A 71 8.18 -28.40 -5.24
C GLU A 71 7.57 -29.64 -5.96
N LEU A 72 6.54 -30.24 -5.35
CA LEU A 72 5.82 -31.38 -5.94
C LEU A 72 5.12 -30.98 -7.25
N VAL A 73 4.46 -29.84 -7.27
CA VAL A 73 3.78 -29.32 -8.49
C VAL A 73 4.80 -28.96 -9.55
N LEU A 74 5.91 -28.31 -9.19
CA LEU A 74 7.00 -27.95 -10.12
C LEU A 74 7.60 -29.20 -10.75
N SER A 75 7.89 -30.24 -9.96
CA SER A 75 8.38 -31.51 -10.47
C SER A 75 7.39 -32.12 -11.47
N LYS A 76 6.08 -32.09 -11.14
CA LYS A 76 5.05 -32.61 -12.04
C LYS A 76 4.91 -31.78 -13.32
N ALA A 77 5.03 -30.46 -13.22
CA ALA A 77 5.04 -29.57 -14.37
C ALA A 77 6.25 -29.87 -15.30
N ASN A 78 7.44 -30.02 -14.74
CA ASN A 78 8.65 -30.36 -15.48
C ASN A 78 8.58 -31.70 -16.22
N GLN A 79 7.83 -32.67 -15.68
CA GLN A 79 7.60 -33.97 -16.33
C GLN A 79 6.56 -33.89 -17.44
N ASN A 80 5.56 -33.02 -17.34
CA ASN A 80 4.42 -33.01 -18.25
C ASN A 80 4.45 -31.90 -19.30
N LEU A 81 5.25 -30.87 -19.11
CA LEU A 81 5.37 -29.76 -20.05
C LEU A 81 6.50 -30.03 -21.06
N GLY A 82 6.25 -29.66 -22.32
CA GLY A 82 7.28 -29.62 -23.36
C GLY A 82 8.34 -28.54 -23.12
N ASP A 83 9.46 -28.63 -23.81
CA ASP A 83 10.59 -27.71 -23.59
C ASP A 83 10.22 -26.25 -23.93
N GLU A 84 9.42 -26.03 -24.99
CA GLU A 84 8.92 -24.68 -25.33
C GLU A 84 8.12 -24.03 -24.19
N ALA A 85 7.30 -24.82 -23.49
CA ALA A 85 6.47 -24.30 -22.36
C ALA A 85 7.32 -24.03 -21.11
N LYS A 86 8.53 -24.56 -21.04
CA LYS A 86 9.51 -24.35 -19.96
C LYS A 86 10.54 -23.28 -20.29
N ASP A 87 10.65 -22.90 -21.55
CA ASP A 87 11.58 -21.85 -21.99
C ASP A 87 11.00 -20.47 -21.59
N VAL A 88 11.44 -20.00 -20.46
CA VAL A 88 11.06 -18.69 -19.89
C VAL A 88 12.27 -17.72 -19.81
N GLU A 89 13.40 -18.06 -20.42
CA GLU A 89 14.63 -17.27 -20.30
C GLU A 89 14.43 -15.84 -20.79
N LYS A 90 13.80 -15.66 -21.94
CA LYS A 90 13.49 -14.33 -22.47
C LYS A 90 12.57 -13.53 -21.53
N GLN A 91 11.55 -14.19 -20.98
CA GLN A 91 10.62 -13.55 -20.05
C GLN A 91 11.32 -13.11 -18.75
N LEU A 92 12.25 -13.94 -18.25
CA LEU A 92 13.05 -13.61 -17.07
C LEU A 92 14.04 -12.47 -17.35
N GLU A 93 14.64 -12.44 -18.54
CA GLU A 93 15.53 -11.35 -18.96
C GLU A 93 14.75 -10.02 -19.09
N ASP A 94 13.63 -10.03 -19.80
CA ASP A 94 12.74 -8.86 -19.95
C ASP A 94 12.27 -8.34 -18.58
N TYR A 95 11.89 -9.24 -17.69
CA TYR A 95 11.49 -8.88 -16.32
C TYR A 95 12.65 -8.28 -15.52
N LYS A 96 13.84 -8.88 -15.58
CA LYS A 96 15.06 -8.36 -14.94
C LYS A 96 15.39 -6.95 -15.45
N ASN A 97 15.34 -6.75 -16.78
CA ASN A 97 15.61 -5.46 -17.39
C ASN A 97 14.60 -4.41 -16.94
N SER A 98 13.32 -4.75 -16.90
CA SER A 98 12.25 -3.87 -16.39
C SER A 98 12.49 -3.47 -14.93
N LEU A 99 12.93 -4.38 -14.07
CA LEU A 99 13.27 -4.07 -12.67
C LEU A 99 14.46 -3.11 -12.55
N ILE A 100 15.47 -3.27 -13.41
CA ILE A 100 16.66 -2.39 -13.42
C ILE A 100 16.28 -1.00 -13.90
N ILE A 101 15.50 -0.89 -14.98
CA ILE A 101 15.00 0.40 -15.50
C ILE A 101 14.15 1.10 -14.44
N TYR A 102 13.19 0.39 -13.84
CA TYR A 102 12.36 0.93 -12.77
C TYR A 102 13.19 1.42 -11.57
N ALA A 103 14.23 0.66 -11.17
CA ALA A 103 15.11 1.08 -10.08
C ALA A 103 15.87 2.37 -10.41
N TYR A 104 16.32 2.52 -11.65
CA TYR A 104 16.98 3.72 -12.13
C TYR A 104 16.04 4.94 -12.17
N GLU A 105 14.84 4.77 -12.74
CA GLU A 105 13.80 5.80 -12.77
C GLU A 105 13.39 6.25 -11.37
N LYS A 106 13.20 5.29 -10.45
CA LYS A 106 12.87 5.57 -9.05
C LYS A 106 13.95 6.42 -8.37
N GLU A 107 15.21 6.09 -8.61
CA GLU A 107 16.32 6.84 -8.04
C GLU A 107 16.45 8.23 -8.66
N LEU A 108 16.26 8.37 -9.97
CA LEU A 108 16.20 9.65 -10.67
C LEU A 108 15.11 10.55 -10.08
N VAL A 109 13.90 9.99 -9.92
CA VAL A 109 12.76 10.72 -9.32
C VAL A 109 13.10 11.14 -7.89
N ARG A 110 13.61 10.23 -7.06
CA ARG A 110 14.00 10.54 -5.67
C ARG A 110 14.98 11.70 -5.57
N GLN A 111 15.91 11.81 -6.53
CA GLN A 111 16.95 12.83 -6.51
C GLN A 111 16.50 14.17 -7.08
N LYS A 112 15.59 14.19 -8.06
CA LYS A 112 15.35 15.38 -8.89
C LYS A 112 13.92 15.90 -8.87
N ILE A 113 12.96 15.16 -8.29
CA ILE A 113 11.57 15.60 -8.30
C ILE A 113 11.39 16.82 -7.39
N ASP A 114 10.75 17.86 -7.94
CA ASP A 114 10.22 18.96 -7.13
C ASP A 114 8.80 18.62 -6.65
N THR A 115 8.66 18.40 -5.34
CA THR A 115 7.39 18.10 -4.69
C THR A 115 6.68 19.35 -4.14
N ILE A 116 7.31 20.52 -4.22
CA ILE A 116 6.73 21.76 -3.75
C ILE A 116 5.77 22.29 -4.82
N VAL A 117 4.47 22.28 -4.52
CA VAL A 117 3.43 22.84 -5.40
C VAL A 117 2.86 24.08 -4.75
N LYS A 118 2.93 25.20 -5.46
CA LYS A 118 2.42 26.51 -5.00
C LYS A 118 0.91 26.58 -5.18
N ASP A 119 0.22 27.31 -4.32
CA ASP A 119 -1.24 27.52 -4.41
C ASP A 119 -1.66 28.06 -5.78
N ALA A 120 -0.90 28.97 -6.37
CA ALA A 120 -1.17 29.49 -7.71
C ALA A 120 -1.13 28.42 -8.82
N GLU A 121 -0.29 27.38 -8.68
CA GLU A 121 -0.28 26.25 -9.62
C GLU A 121 -1.51 25.36 -9.45
N ILE A 122 -1.95 25.18 -8.20
CA ILE A 122 -3.16 24.42 -7.86
C ILE A 122 -4.39 25.13 -8.43
N GLU A 123 -4.51 26.44 -8.20
CA GLU A 123 -5.61 27.26 -8.73
C GLU A 123 -5.64 27.26 -10.26
N LYS A 124 -4.47 27.41 -10.88
CA LYS A 124 -4.35 27.34 -12.34
C LYS A 124 -4.84 26.01 -12.88
N TYR A 125 -4.33 24.91 -12.31
CA TYR A 125 -4.72 23.56 -12.72
C TYR A 125 -6.21 23.33 -12.56
N TYR A 126 -6.78 23.73 -11.41
CA TYR A 126 -8.21 23.61 -11.15
C TYR A 126 -9.05 24.35 -12.19
N ASN A 127 -8.72 25.61 -12.46
CA ASN A 127 -9.47 26.46 -13.42
C ASN A 127 -9.36 25.92 -14.86
N GLU A 128 -8.21 25.41 -15.27
CA GLU A 128 -8.00 24.82 -16.61
C GLU A 128 -8.74 23.49 -16.79
N HIS A 129 -9.07 22.78 -15.68
CA HIS A 129 -9.65 21.44 -15.71
C HIS A 129 -10.95 21.34 -14.90
N ILE A 130 -11.65 22.45 -14.70
CA ILE A 130 -12.82 22.54 -13.80
C ILE A 130 -13.90 21.48 -14.12
N GLY A 131 -14.08 21.15 -15.40
CA GLY A 131 -15.02 20.12 -15.84
C GLY A 131 -14.68 18.69 -15.41
N ASN A 132 -13.45 18.45 -14.91
CA ASN A 132 -13.02 17.15 -14.41
C ASN A 132 -13.31 16.99 -12.90
N PHE A 133 -13.67 18.08 -12.23
CA PHE A 133 -13.91 18.11 -10.78
C PHE A 133 -15.41 18.12 -10.48
N GLU A 134 -16.03 16.97 -10.69
CA GLU A 134 -17.43 16.71 -10.31
C GLU A 134 -17.47 15.84 -9.06
N LEU A 135 -18.25 16.25 -8.07
CA LEU A 135 -18.45 15.50 -6.85
C LEU A 135 -19.12 14.15 -7.13
N LYS A 136 -18.50 13.07 -6.71
CA LYS A 136 -19.06 11.73 -6.79
C LYS A 136 -19.97 11.41 -5.61
N ASP A 137 -19.75 12.10 -4.49
CA ASP A 137 -20.48 11.95 -3.24
C ASP A 137 -20.80 13.32 -2.64
N ASN A 138 -21.78 13.35 -1.73
CA ASN A 138 -22.10 14.56 -0.98
C ASN A 138 -20.97 14.89 -0.02
N ILE A 139 -20.58 16.16 0.04
CA ILE A 139 -19.60 16.68 0.98
C ILE A 139 -20.22 17.69 1.92
N ILE A 140 -19.67 17.75 3.12
CA ILE A 140 -20.16 18.61 4.20
C ILE A 140 -19.03 19.36 4.89
N LYS A 141 -19.35 20.53 5.41
CA LYS A 141 -18.58 21.19 6.46
C LYS A 141 -19.29 20.94 7.76
N VAL A 142 -18.64 20.31 8.71
CA VAL A 142 -19.32 19.79 9.89
C VAL A 142 -18.47 19.93 11.15
N LEU A 143 -19.16 20.18 12.25
CA LEU A 143 -18.66 19.98 13.60
C LEU A 143 -19.49 18.88 14.23
N TYR A 144 -18.88 17.91 14.88
CA TYR A 144 -19.60 16.90 15.63
C TYR A 144 -18.94 16.54 16.97
N LEU A 145 -19.78 16.10 17.90
CA LEU A 145 -19.38 15.61 19.22
C LEU A 145 -20.10 14.29 19.51
N LYS A 146 -19.35 13.33 20.05
CA LYS A 146 -19.86 12.12 20.68
C LYS A 146 -19.59 12.20 22.18
N LEU A 147 -20.64 12.25 22.98
CA LEU A 147 -20.56 12.44 24.43
C LEU A 147 -21.23 11.26 25.12
N ALA A 148 -20.77 10.89 26.34
CA ALA A 148 -21.53 9.99 27.17
C ALA A 148 -22.82 10.72 27.65
N LYS A 149 -23.95 10.00 27.74
CA LYS A 149 -25.24 10.60 28.16
C LYS A 149 -25.22 11.22 29.56
N ASN A 150 -24.32 10.76 30.42
CA ASN A 150 -24.14 11.29 31.78
C ASN A 150 -23.03 12.36 31.87
N SER A 151 -22.54 12.87 30.75
CA SER A 151 -21.54 13.94 30.75
C SER A 151 -22.08 15.22 31.43
N PRO A 152 -21.25 15.97 32.16
CA PRO A 152 -21.69 17.18 32.84
C PRO A 152 -22.01 18.30 31.85
N LYS A 153 -22.80 19.29 32.27
CA LYS A 153 -23.07 20.55 31.55
C LYS A 153 -23.62 20.36 30.09
N LEU A 154 -24.32 19.27 29.80
CA LEU A 154 -24.89 19.03 28.46
C LEU A 154 -25.80 20.17 27.96
N PHE A 155 -26.50 20.87 28.87
CA PHE A 155 -27.31 22.03 28.51
C PHE A 155 -26.46 23.13 27.84
N ASN A 156 -25.30 23.44 28.40
CA ASN A 156 -24.39 24.46 27.85
C ASN A 156 -23.79 23.99 26.51
N VAL A 157 -23.41 22.72 26.41
CA VAL A 157 -22.85 22.13 25.19
C VAL A 157 -23.84 22.20 24.03
N ARG A 158 -25.15 21.95 24.30
CA ARG A 158 -26.25 22.11 23.32
C ARG A 158 -26.40 23.53 22.79
N GLN A 159 -25.90 24.52 23.52
CA GLN A 159 -25.87 25.93 23.07
C GLN A 159 -24.56 26.19 22.29
N TRP A 160 -23.42 25.76 22.81
CA TRP A 160 -22.12 26.05 22.23
C TRP A 160 -21.93 25.41 20.83
N TYR A 161 -22.38 24.16 20.62
CA TYR A 161 -22.20 23.51 19.31
C TYR A 161 -23.00 24.18 18.17
N LYS A 162 -24.00 24.98 18.49
CA LYS A 162 -24.79 25.79 17.54
C LYS A 162 -24.22 27.19 17.34
N SER A 163 -23.36 27.64 18.25
CA SER A 163 -22.86 29.01 18.29
C SER A 163 -21.69 29.21 17.32
N THR A 164 -21.65 30.40 16.70
CA THR A 164 -20.54 30.88 15.90
C THR A 164 -19.63 31.84 16.69
N LYS A 165 -19.93 32.14 17.96
CA LYS A 165 -19.15 33.05 18.77
C LYS A 165 -17.80 32.45 19.16
N PRO A 166 -16.68 33.17 19.01
CA PRO A 166 -15.35 32.64 19.34
C PRO A 166 -15.22 32.11 20.77
N ASN A 167 -15.85 32.80 21.74
CA ASN A 167 -15.80 32.35 23.14
C ASN A 167 -16.54 31.03 23.37
N ASP A 168 -17.69 30.82 22.73
CA ASP A 168 -18.45 29.57 22.86
C ASP A 168 -17.70 28.41 22.18
N ARG A 169 -17.01 28.69 21.07
CA ARG A 169 -16.12 27.71 20.37
C ARG A 169 -14.99 27.28 21.29
N LYS A 170 -14.32 28.21 21.96
CA LYS A 170 -13.25 27.88 22.89
C LYS A 170 -13.79 27.06 24.08
N LEU A 171 -14.93 27.42 24.65
CA LEU A 171 -15.57 26.65 25.71
C LEU A 171 -15.95 25.23 25.26
N LEU A 172 -16.40 25.09 24.00
CA LEU A 172 -16.73 23.80 23.41
C LEU A 172 -15.48 22.93 23.23
N GLU A 173 -14.39 23.52 22.73
CA GLU A 173 -13.09 22.84 22.55
C GLU A 173 -12.53 22.35 23.89
N ASP A 174 -12.47 23.24 24.90
CA ASP A 174 -12.01 22.89 26.24
C ASP A 174 -12.88 21.78 26.86
N TYR A 175 -14.19 21.81 26.61
CA TYR A 175 -15.11 20.77 27.05
C TYR A 175 -14.86 19.44 26.35
N CYS A 176 -14.65 19.45 25.01
CA CYS A 176 -14.41 18.24 24.25
C CYS A 176 -13.14 17.54 24.70
N HIS A 177 -12.07 18.27 24.97
CA HIS A 177 -10.82 17.71 25.48
C HIS A 177 -10.99 16.96 26.81
N GLN A 178 -11.95 17.36 27.65
CA GLN A 178 -12.15 16.75 28.95
C GLN A 178 -13.18 15.62 28.97
N TYR A 179 -14.24 15.71 28.16
CA TYR A 179 -15.45 14.90 28.33
C TYR A 179 -15.93 14.20 27.09
N ALA A 180 -15.42 14.54 25.87
CA ALA A 180 -15.88 13.90 24.65
C ALA A 180 -15.24 12.51 24.46
N VAL A 181 -16.05 11.57 24.02
CA VAL A 181 -15.61 10.24 23.59
C VAL A 181 -14.93 10.33 22.22
N ASN A 182 -15.50 11.15 21.35
CA ASN A 182 -14.95 11.51 20.03
C ASN A 182 -15.51 12.87 19.60
N TYR A 183 -14.74 13.63 18.83
CA TYR A 183 -15.20 14.92 18.32
C TYR A 183 -14.39 15.37 17.11
N TYR A 184 -15.01 16.23 16.30
CA TYR A 184 -14.39 16.96 15.20
C TYR A 184 -14.88 18.39 15.20
N LEU A 185 -13.96 19.36 15.30
CA LEU A 185 -14.27 20.79 15.45
C LEU A 185 -13.83 21.68 14.29
N ASP A 186 -13.18 21.10 13.27
CA ASP A 186 -12.78 21.85 12.07
C ASP A 186 -13.94 21.90 11.06
N ASP A 187 -14.81 22.88 11.20
CA ASP A 187 -15.93 23.12 10.30
C ASP A 187 -15.59 23.97 9.05
N ASN A 188 -14.32 24.21 8.79
CA ASN A 188 -13.85 24.85 7.56
C ASN A 188 -13.46 23.83 6.47
N SER A 189 -13.05 22.65 6.88
CA SER A 189 -12.67 21.57 5.96
C SER A 189 -13.88 20.79 5.46
N TRP A 190 -13.81 20.35 4.21
CA TRP A 190 -14.81 19.46 3.62
C TRP A 190 -14.55 18.02 3.99
N LEU A 191 -15.59 17.29 4.38
CA LEU A 191 -15.59 15.85 4.62
C LEU A 191 -16.66 15.18 3.74
N LEU A 192 -16.48 13.91 3.44
CA LEU A 192 -17.54 13.10 2.84
C LEU A 192 -18.68 12.92 3.85
N PHE A 193 -19.92 13.12 3.41
CA PHE A 193 -21.08 12.89 4.30
C PHE A 193 -21.14 11.42 4.76
N ASP A 194 -20.72 10.50 3.92
CA ASP A 194 -20.68 9.07 4.25
C ASP A 194 -19.68 8.74 5.38
N ASP A 195 -18.63 9.52 5.53
CA ASP A 195 -17.69 9.32 6.64
C ASP A 195 -18.34 9.75 7.96
N LEU A 196 -19.11 10.84 7.97
CA LEU A 196 -19.90 11.21 9.15
C LEU A 196 -20.91 10.11 9.52
N LEU A 197 -21.57 9.49 8.54
CA LEU A 197 -22.56 8.44 8.78
C LEU A 197 -21.97 7.15 9.38
N LYS A 198 -20.66 6.92 9.25
CA LYS A 198 -19.96 5.81 9.92
C LYS A 198 -19.75 6.07 11.41
N GLU A 199 -19.60 7.35 11.77
CA GLU A 199 -19.32 7.78 13.15
C GLU A 199 -20.59 8.04 13.95
N ILE A 200 -21.66 8.50 13.29
CA ILE A 200 -22.89 8.99 13.91
C ILE A 200 -24.09 8.16 13.42
N PRO A 201 -24.95 7.66 14.30
CA PRO A 201 -26.08 6.78 13.95
C PRO A 201 -27.25 7.52 13.28
N ILE A 202 -26.96 8.35 12.30
CA ILE A 202 -27.97 9.01 11.46
C ILE A 202 -28.51 8.01 10.45
N ARG A 203 -29.82 7.88 10.36
CA ARG A 203 -30.51 7.05 9.40
C ARG A 203 -31.25 7.94 8.40
N THR A 204 -30.88 7.85 7.14
CA THR A 204 -31.57 8.56 6.06
C THR A 204 -31.58 7.70 4.79
N TYR A 205 -32.68 7.74 4.06
CA TYR A 205 -32.83 7.10 2.75
C TYR A 205 -32.48 8.07 1.61
N ASP A 206 -32.66 9.38 1.85
CA ASP A 206 -32.34 10.46 0.93
C ASP A 206 -31.36 11.43 1.59
N LYS A 207 -30.07 11.26 1.25
CA LYS A 207 -28.98 12.05 1.80
C LYS A 207 -29.08 13.52 1.40
N GLU A 208 -29.51 13.80 0.19
CA GLU A 208 -29.61 15.16 -0.32
C GLU A 208 -30.72 15.94 0.39
N GLN A 209 -31.91 15.35 0.47
CA GLN A 209 -33.04 15.95 1.20
C GLN A 209 -32.71 16.10 2.69
N PHE A 210 -31.99 15.14 3.25
CA PHE A 210 -31.53 15.23 4.65
C PHE A 210 -30.62 16.45 4.88
N LEU A 211 -29.61 16.64 4.02
CA LEU A 211 -28.68 17.76 4.11
C LEU A 211 -29.35 19.12 3.93
N LYS A 212 -30.36 19.20 3.03
CA LYS A 212 -31.12 20.43 2.79
C LYS A 212 -31.95 20.85 4.02
N ASN A 213 -32.39 19.89 4.86
CA ASN A 213 -33.34 20.16 5.94
C ASN A 213 -32.73 20.10 7.35
N ASN A 214 -31.54 19.58 7.51
CA ASN A 214 -30.97 19.30 8.82
C ASN A 214 -29.60 19.97 9.00
N ARG A 215 -29.59 21.11 9.67
CA ARG A 215 -28.36 21.79 10.04
C ARG A 215 -27.83 21.35 11.42
N PHE A 216 -28.71 21.29 12.40
CA PHE A 216 -28.40 20.91 13.77
C PHE A 216 -29.06 19.58 14.08
N ILE A 217 -28.26 18.57 14.36
CA ILE A 217 -28.72 17.20 14.53
C ILE A 217 -28.33 16.78 15.95
N GLU A 218 -29.31 16.21 16.66
CA GLU A 218 -29.11 15.57 17.94
C GLU A 218 -29.67 14.15 17.83
N VAL A 219 -28.84 13.16 18.01
CA VAL A 219 -29.21 11.73 18.01
C VAL A 219 -28.57 11.04 19.19
N GLU A 220 -29.16 9.94 19.61
CA GLU A 220 -28.67 9.16 20.75
C GLU A 220 -28.66 7.67 20.41
N ASP A 221 -27.71 6.97 20.97
CA ASP A 221 -27.74 5.51 21.07
C ASP A 221 -27.95 5.06 22.53
N SER A 222 -27.63 3.82 22.89
CA SER A 222 -27.79 3.31 24.25
C SER A 222 -26.95 4.06 25.29
N THR A 223 -25.77 4.54 24.91
CA THR A 223 -24.74 5.06 25.81
C THR A 223 -24.34 6.51 25.53
N ASN A 224 -24.46 6.95 24.28
CA ASN A 224 -23.93 8.23 23.83
C ASN A 224 -25.02 9.18 23.30
N LEU A 225 -24.73 10.47 23.44
CA LEU A 225 -25.39 11.59 22.79
C LEU A 225 -24.46 12.09 21.66
N TYR A 226 -25.02 12.31 20.49
CA TYR A 226 -24.31 12.88 19.34
C TYR A 226 -24.91 14.23 18.97
N LEU A 227 -24.06 15.24 18.91
CA LEU A 227 -24.42 16.60 18.50
C LEU A 227 -23.66 16.92 17.20
N VAL A 228 -24.39 17.32 16.17
CA VAL A 228 -23.82 17.61 14.85
C VAL A 228 -24.29 18.98 14.37
N ASN A 229 -23.39 19.81 13.88
CA ASN A 229 -23.69 21.07 13.24
C ASN A 229 -23.08 21.03 11.82
N ILE A 230 -23.94 20.96 10.82
CA ILE A 230 -23.57 21.04 9.40
C ILE A 230 -23.60 22.49 8.98
N SER A 231 -22.44 23.12 8.86
CA SER A 231 -22.30 24.54 8.48
C SER A 231 -22.40 24.77 6.97
N GLY A 232 -22.13 23.77 6.16
CA GLY A 232 -22.22 23.80 4.71
C GLY A 232 -22.31 22.40 4.11
N PHE A 233 -22.87 22.29 2.93
CA PHE A 233 -22.88 21.05 2.17
C PHE A 233 -22.88 21.32 0.66
N MET A 234 -22.39 20.35 -0.10
CA MET A 234 -22.55 20.28 -1.54
C MET A 234 -23.00 18.88 -1.92
N ILE A 235 -23.90 18.79 -2.88
CA ILE A 235 -24.46 17.52 -3.35
C ILE A 235 -23.60 16.92 -4.47
N LYS A 236 -23.65 15.62 -4.64
CA LYS A 236 -23.06 14.92 -5.78
C LYS A 236 -23.46 15.56 -7.10
N GLU A 237 -22.67 15.37 -8.15
CA GLU A 237 -22.85 15.94 -9.49
C GLU A 237 -22.70 17.48 -9.56
N SER A 238 -22.44 18.15 -8.44
CA SER A 238 -22.01 19.55 -8.47
C SER A 238 -20.49 19.68 -8.64
N THR A 239 -20.03 20.86 -9.08
CA THR A 239 -18.58 21.11 -9.19
C THR A 239 -17.92 21.06 -7.82
N SER A 240 -16.92 20.20 -7.68
CA SER A 240 -16.16 20.06 -6.44
C SER A 240 -15.37 21.33 -6.13
N PRO A 241 -15.40 21.89 -4.92
CA PRO A 241 -14.70 23.12 -4.60
C PRO A 241 -13.18 22.89 -4.53
N LEU A 242 -12.41 23.90 -4.97
CA LEU A 242 -10.94 23.87 -4.96
C LEU A 242 -10.37 23.44 -3.61
N SER A 243 -10.97 23.90 -2.49
CA SER A 243 -10.51 23.57 -1.15
C SER A 243 -10.64 22.07 -0.80
N PHE A 244 -11.56 21.36 -1.43
CA PHE A 244 -11.71 19.90 -1.30
C PHE A 244 -10.72 19.16 -2.20
N GLU A 245 -10.45 19.69 -3.41
CA GLU A 245 -9.58 19.09 -4.40
C GLU A 245 -8.10 19.42 -4.22
N LYS A 246 -7.74 20.33 -3.32
CA LYS A 246 -6.39 20.88 -3.19
C LYS A 246 -5.31 19.81 -3.09
N ASP A 247 -5.48 18.82 -2.24
CA ASP A 247 -4.48 17.75 -2.04
C ASP A 247 -4.46 16.76 -3.22
N ASN A 248 -5.62 16.50 -3.82
CA ASN A 248 -5.75 15.71 -5.02
C ASN A 248 -5.01 16.37 -6.18
N ILE A 249 -5.25 17.66 -6.44
CA ILE A 249 -4.58 18.44 -7.50
C ILE A 249 -3.07 18.50 -7.26
N LYS A 250 -2.64 18.72 -6.02
CA LYS A 250 -1.22 18.68 -5.66
C LYS A 250 -0.58 17.33 -6.03
N SER A 251 -1.26 16.23 -5.74
CA SER A 251 -0.80 14.89 -6.07
C SER A 251 -0.73 14.68 -7.59
N ILE A 252 -1.71 15.18 -8.34
CA ILE A 252 -1.73 15.13 -9.81
C ILE A 252 -0.55 15.91 -10.40
N ILE A 253 -0.29 17.13 -9.92
CA ILE A 253 0.82 17.98 -10.39
C ILE A 253 2.16 17.29 -10.13
N VAL A 254 2.38 16.77 -8.93
CA VAL A 254 3.61 16.05 -8.58
C VAL A 254 3.78 14.80 -9.45
N ASN A 255 2.70 14.03 -9.68
CA ASN A 255 2.76 12.87 -10.56
C ASN A 255 3.06 13.26 -12.03
N LYS A 256 2.48 14.36 -12.54
CA LYS A 256 2.80 14.89 -13.85
C LYS A 256 4.27 15.28 -13.97
N ARG A 257 4.84 15.96 -12.96
CA ARG A 257 6.27 16.29 -12.91
C ARG A 257 7.15 15.03 -12.92
N LYS A 258 6.73 13.98 -12.20
CA LYS A 258 7.42 12.69 -12.21
C LYS A 258 7.47 12.09 -13.61
N LEU A 259 6.33 12.02 -14.31
CA LEU A 259 6.27 11.48 -15.66
C LEU A 259 7.14 12.31 -16.64
N MET A 260 7.04 13.63 -16.60
CA MET A 260 7.86 14.52 -17.43
C MET A 260 9.37 14.35 -17.17
N LEU A 261 9.76 14.08 -15.92
CA LEU A 261 11.17 13.84 -15.57
C LEU A 261 11.68 12.52 -16.19
N ILE A 262 10.86 11.47 -16.15
CA ILE A 262 11.20 10.16 -16.76
C ILE A 262 11.27 10.29 -18.28
N GLU A 263 10.24 10.84 -18.92
CA GLU A 263 10.20 11.07 -20.36
C GLU A 263 11.39 11.93 -20.85
N GLY A 264 11.73 12.96 -20.08
CA GLY A 264 12.88 13.82 -20.37
C GLY A 264 14.20 13.09 -20.28
N MET A 265 14.35 12.16 -19.35
CA MET A 265 15.51 11.28 -19.22
C MET A 265 15.60 10.32 -20.39
N GLU A 266 14.51 9.61 -20.72
CA GLU A 266 14.46 8.67 -21.85
C GLU A 266 14.83 9.36 -23.17
N LYS A 267 14.22 10.54 -23.42
CA LYS A 267 14.54 11.34 -24.60
C LYS A 267 16.02 11.71 -24.65
N LYS A 268 16.57 12.16 -23.51
CA LYS A 268 17.99 12.53 -23.44
C LYS A 268 18.92 11.36 -23.76
N VAL A 269 18.64 10.18 -23.20
CA VAL A 269 19.40 8.94 -23.45
C VAL A 269 19.33 8.58 -24.93
N TYR A 270 18.14 8.66 -25.53
CA TYR A 270 17.94 8.39 -26.95
C TYR A 270 18.72 9.36 -27.85
N ASP A 271 18.61 10.68 -27.57
CA ASP A 271 19.29 11.73 -28.35
C ASP A 271 20.82 11.64 -28.24
N GLU A 272 21.35 11.25 -27.08
CA GLU A 272 22.79 11.00 -26.89
C GLU A 272 23.25 9.79 -27.66
N ALA A 273 22.51 8.67 -27.60
CA ALA A 273 22.81 7.45 -28.36
C ALA A 273 22.78 7.68 -29.88
N LEU A 274 21.84 8.52 -30.37
CA LEU A 274 21.76 8.90 -31.78
C LEU A 274 23.02 9.69 -32.23
N LYS A 275 23.48 10.64 -31.41
CA LYS A 275 24.70 11.42 -31.71
C LYS A 275 25.96 10.57 -31.73
N ASN A 276 26.02 9.57 -30.86
CA ASN A 276 27.17 8.70 -30.70
C ASN A 276 27.16 7.53 -31.72
N ASN A 277 26.07 7.31 -32.48
CA ASN A 277 25.80 6.15 -33.29
C ASN A 277 25.82 4.83 -32.51
N ASP A 278 25.26 4.85 -31.28
CA ASP A 278 25.24 3.68 -30.37
C ASP A 278 24.22 2.61 -30.80
N PHE A 279 23.32 2.90 -31.76
CA PHE A 279 22.34 1.96 -32.29
C PHE A 279 22.18 2.09 -33.83
N LYS A 280 21.66 1.04 -34.46
CA LYS A 280 21.37 0.98 -35.89
C LYS A 280 20.02 0.27 -36.10
N ILE A 281 19.21 0.83 -36.99
CA ILE A 281 17.96 0.23 -37.48
C ILE A 281 18.29 -0.44 -38.84
N TYR A 282 17.86 -1.70 -39.00
CA TYR A 282 18.09 -2.50 -40.21
C TYR A 282 16.83 -2.64 -41.03
#